data_32def405ac785c64b67ee9fd7d3e59b0
#
_entry.id   32def405ac785c64b67ee9fd7d3e59b0
#
_cell.length_a   1.000
_cell.length_b   1.000
_cell.length_c   1.000
_cell.angle_alpha   90.00
_cell.angle_beta   90.00
_cell.angle_gamma   90.00
#
_symmetry.space_group_name_H-M   'P 1'
#
loop_
_entity.id
_entity.type
_entity.pdbx_description
1 polymer ?
#
loop_
_entity_poly.entity_id
_entity_poly.type
_entity_poly.pdbx_seq_one_letter_code
_entity_poly.pdbx_strand_id
1 'polypeptide(L)'
;SIFIFDEPTIGLHPLDVQILVKVFQSLVDQGATVVVIEHDRDVMKNADYIIDMGPGGGRDGGMIVATGSVEEIKNNIKSITGKYL
;
A
#
# COMPACT_ATOMS: atom_id res chain seq x y z
N SER A 1 -12.64 13.33 5.28
CA SER A 1 -11.76 12.79 6.33
C SER A 1 -10.57 12.08 5.71
N ILE A 2 -9.43 12.17 6.37
CA ILE A 2 -8.22 11.44 5.98
C ILE A 2 -7.84 10.49 7.13
N PHE A 3 -7.69 9.22 6.80
CA PHE A 3 -7.26 8.20 7.75
C PHE A 3 -5.88 7.70 7.33
N ILE A 4 -4.96 7.62 8.30
CA ILE A 4 -3.60 7.12 8.06
C ILE A 4 -3.37 5.90 8.96
N PHE A 5 -3.00 4.78 8.34
CA PHE A 5 -2.70 3.54 9.05
C PHE A 5 -1.26 3.14 8.76
N ASP A 6 -0.50 2.90 9.82
CA ASP A 6 0.91 2.53 9.73
C ASP A 6 1.07 1.04 10.02
N GLU A 7 1.37 0.27 8.98
CA GLU A 7 1.57 -1.17 9.02
C GLU A 7 0.49 -1.92 9.82
N PRO A 8 -0.80 -1.73 9.46
CA PRO A 8 -1.89 -2.27 10.26
C PRO A 8 -2.01 -3.79 10.19
N THR A 9 -1.29 -4.45 9.28
CA THR A 9 -1.37 -5.92 9.12
C THR A 9 -0.39 -6.69 9.98
N ILE A 10 0.51 -6.01 10.70
CA ILE A 10 1.50 -6.69 11.56
C ILE A 10 0.78 -7.59 12.56
N GLY A 11 1.16 -8.87 12.55
CA GLY A 11 0.61 -9.87 13.48
C GLY A 11 -0.77 -10.39 13.11
N LEU A 12 -1.37 -9.95 12.01
CA LEU A 12 -2.69 -10.42 11.59
C LEU A 12 -2.59 -11.71 10.76
N HIS A 13 -3.57 -12.58 10.96
CA HIS A 13 -3.77 -13.72 10.10
C HIS A 13 -4.24 -13.23 8.70
N PRO A 14 -3.90 -13.94 7.60
CA PRO A 14 -4.34 -13.54 6.25
C PRO A 14 -5.84 -13.28 6.10
N LEU A 15 -6.68 -14.03 6.81
CA LEU A 15 -8.13 -13.81 6.79
C LEU A 15 -8.52 -12.47 7.43
N ASP A 16 -7.80 -12.07 8.47
CA ASP A 16 -8.03 -10.79 9.14
C ASP A 16 -7.57 -9.63 8.26
N VAL A 17 -6.52 -9.84 7.45
CA VAL A 17 -6.06 -8.84 6.48
C VAL A 17 -7.16 -8.56 5.46
N GLN A 18 -7.87 -9.60 4.99
CA GLN A 18 -8.97 -9.41 4.05
C GLN A 18 -10.12 -8.61 4.65
N ILE A 19 -10.41 -8.83 5.94
CA ILE A 19 -11.42 -8.05 6.65
C ILE A 19 -10.99 -6.59 6.74
N LEU A 20 -9.71 -6.35 7.06
CA LEU A 20 -9.16 -5.00 7.15
C LEU A 20 -9.27 -4.27 5.80
N VAL A 21 -8.97 -4.94 4.70
CA VAL A 21 -9.10 -4.37 3.36
C VAL A 21 -10.54 -3.94 3.09
N LYS A 22 -11.51 -4.74 3.52
CA LYS A 22 -12.92 -4.37 3.38
C LYS A 22 -13.29 -3.15 4.20
N VAL A 23 -12.70 -3.01 5.38
CA VAL A 23 -12.89 -1.81 6.21
C VAL A 23 -12.35 -0.57 5.48
N PHE A 24 -11.17 -0.66 4.89
CA PHE A 24 -10.60 0.43 4.09
C PHE A 24 -11.51 0.80 2.93
N GLN A 25 -12.01 -0.20 2.20
CA GLN A 25 -12.93 0.02 1.09
C GLN A 25 -14.21 0.75 1.55
N SER A 26 -14.75 0.33 2.69
CA SER A 26 -15.93 0.97 3.26
C SER A 26 -15.70 2.43 3.57
N LEU A 27 -14.54 2.78 4.14
CA LEU A 27 -14.18 4.17 4.43
C LEU A 27 -14.08 4.98 3.15
N VAL A 28 -13.44 4.44 2.12
CA VAL A 28 -13.32 5.11 0.82
C VAL A 28 -14.69 5.32 0.19
N ASP A 29 -15.56 4.33 0.25
CA ASP A 29 -16.92 4.42 -0.29
C ASP A 29 -17.75 5.49 0.41
N GLN A 30 -17.42 5.80 1.66
CA GLN A 30 -18.05 6.86 2.42
C GLN A 30 -17.44 8.24 2.17
N GLY A 31 -16.52 8.35 1.24
CA GLY A 31 -15.90 9.61 0.86
C GLY A 31 -14.59 9.93 1.58
N ALA A 32 -14.06 9.00 2.37
CA ALA A 32 -12.79 9.21 3.05
C ALA A 32 -11.60 8.94 2.13
N THR A 33 -10.48 9.59 2.44
CA THR A 33 -9.18 9.24 1.87
C THR A 33 -8.45 8.34 2.87
N VAL A 34 -7.98 7.20 2.40
CA VAL A 34 -7.27 6.24 3.25
C VAL A 34 -5.84 6.09 2.75
N VAL A 35 -4.89 6.37 3.63
CA VAL A 35 -3.46 6.21 3.36
C VAL A 35 -2.95 5.07 4.23
N VAL A 36 -2.31 4.08 3.61
CA VAL A 36 -1.81 2.91 4.32
C VAL A 36 -0.33 2.74 4.03
N ILE A 37 0.47 2.68 5.09
CA ILE A 37 1.90 2.36 4.99
C ILE A 37 1.99 0.85 5.19
N GLU A 38 2.41 0.12 4.15
CA GLU A 38 2.29 -1.34 4.19
C GLU A 38 3.29 -2.04 3.29
N HIS A 39 3.58 -3.28 3.62
CA HIS A 39 4.36 -4.21 2.80
C HIS A 39 3.53 -5.45 2.45
N ASP A 40 2.32 -5.56 2.96
CA ASP A 40 1.45 -6.69 2.70
C ASP A 40 0.94 -6.63 1.26
N ARG A 41 1.13 -7.75 0.55
CA ARG A 41 0.79 -7.84 -0.87
C ARG A 41 -0.71 -7.70 -1.12
N ASP A 42 -1.53 -8.28 -0.25
CA ASP A 42 -2.98 -8.24 -0.44
C ASP A 42 -3.53 -6.82 -0.25
N VAL A 43 -2.97 -6.08 0.70
CA VAL A 43 -3.32 -4.68 0.88
C VAL A 43 -2.90 -3.86 -0.34
N MET A 44 -1.66 -4.05 -0.80
CA MET A 44 -1.14 -3.31 -1.95
C MET A 44 -1.94 -3.57 -3.21
N LYS A 45 -2.36 -4.82 -3.45
CA LYS A 45 -3.14 -5.17 -4.64
C LYS A 45 -4.51 -4.50 -4.69
N ASN A 46 -5.03 -4.11 -3.54
CA ASN A 46 -6.34 -3.45 -3.45
C ASN A 46 -6.23 -1.92 -3.43
N ALA A 47 -5.04 -1.37 -3.55
CA ALA A 47 -4.84 0.07 -3.60
C ALA A 47 -5.27 0.65 -4.94
N ASP A 48 -5.85 1.83 -4.90
CA ASP A 48 -6.15 2.60 -6.11
C ASP A 48 -4.90 3.28 -6.64
N TYR A 49 -3.99 3.64 -5.74
CA TYR A 49 -2.75 4.34 -6.08
C TYR A 49 -1.65 3.89 -5.13
N ILE A 50 -0.47 3.65 -5.67
CA ILE A 50 0.69 3.21 -4.90
C ILE A 50 1.79 4.24 -5.03
N ILE A 51 2.42 4.58 -3.90
CA ILE A 51 3.64 5.38 -3.84
C ILE A 51 4.74 4.44 -3.35
N ASP A 52 5.63 4.06 -4.25
CA ASP A 52 6.72 3.15 -3.94
C ASP A 52 7.96 3.95 -3.52
N MET A 53 8.36 3.75 -2.28
CA MET A 53 9.52 4.43 -1.71
C MET A 53 10.78 3.60 -1.96
N GLY A 54 11.91 4.27 -2.14
CA GLY A 54 13.18 3.63 -2.39
C GLY A 54 13.62 2.70 -1.26
N PRO A 55 14.55 1.78 -1.55
CA PRO A 55 15.01 0.81 -0.55
C PRO A 55 15.66 1.49 0.64
N GLY A 56 15.50 0.85 1.80
CA GLY A 56 16.03 1.36 3.05
C GLY A 56 15.15 2.47 3.62
N GLY A 57 15.33 2.74 4.89
CA GLY A 57 14.67 3.83 5.57
C GLY A 57 15.66 4.92 5.93
N GLY A 58 15.18 5.99 6.51
CA GLY A 58 16.02 7.06 7.01
C GLY A 58 16.60 7.95 5.92
N ARG A 59 17.83 8.42 6.16
CA ARG A 59 18.44 9.46 5.33
C ARG A 59 18.66 9.05 3.87
N ASP A 60 19.11 7.85 3.64
CA ASP A 60 19.44 7.34 2.32
C ASP A 60 18.25 6.64 1.64
N GLY A 61 17.18 6.42 2.39
CA GLY A 61 15.93 5.88 1.88
C GLY A 61 14.89 6.98 1.77
N GLY A 62 13.66 6.58 1.51
CA GLY A 62 12.53 7.50 1.50
C GLY A 62 12.37 8.33 0.24
N MET A 63 13.16 8.08 -0.79
CA MET A 63 12.93 8.69 -2.10
C MET A 63 11.83 7.94 -2.84
N ILE A 64 10.95 8.69 -3.49
CA ILE A 64 9.93 8.09 -4.32
C ILE A 64 10.58 7.48 -5.56
N VAL A 65 10.43 6.17 -5.74
CA VAL A 65 10.96 5.43 -6.88
C VAL A 65 9.93 5.36 -8.00
N ALA A 66 8.67 5.15 -7.65
CA ALA A 66 7.59 4.99 -8.61
C ALA A 66 6.27 5.34 -7.96
N THR A 67 5.34 5.83 -8.77
CA THR A 67 3.95 6.06 -8.34
C THR A 67 3.01 5.60 -9.43
N GLY A 68 1.80 5.22 -9.05
CA GLY A 68 0.78 4.86 -10.00
C GLY A 68 -0.17 3.80 -9.48
N SER A 69 -1.00 3.28 -10.39
CA SER A 69 -1.88 2.16 -10.11
C SER A 69 -1.08 0.87 -9.89
N VAL A 70 -1.76 -0.17 -9.42
CA VAL A 70 -1.14 -1.49 -9.26
C VAL A 70 -0.50 -1.95 -10.58
N GLU A 71 -1.21 -1.80 -11.70
CA GLU A 71 -0.70 -2.18 -13.01
C GLU A 71 0.56 -1.39 -13.40
N GLU A 72 0.55 -0.09 -13.17
CA GLU A 72 1.70 0.76 -13.49
C GLU A 72 2.93 0.39 -12.65
N ILE A 73 2.73 0.07 -11.38
CA ILE A 73 3.82 -0.34 -10.48
C ILE A 73 4.37 -1.71 -10.90
N LYS A 74 3.50 -2.68 -11.25
CA LYS A 74 3.93 -4.01 -11.72
C LYS A 74 4.82 -3.92 -12.95
N ASN A 75 4.53 -2.99 -13.83
CA ASN A 75 5.24 -2.84 -15.10
C ASN A 75 6.47 -1.94 -15.00
N ASN A 76 6.72 -1.34 -13.83
CA ASN A 76 7.85 -0.45 -13.63
C ASN A 76 9.10 -1.25 -13.23
N ILE A 77 10.10 -1.30 -14.09
CA ILE A 77 11.33 -2.06 -13.86
C ILE A 77 12.16 -1.54 -12.68
N LYS A 78 11.93 -0.29 -12.26
CA LYS A 78 12.65 0.30 -11.14
C LYS A 78 12.01 -0.03 -9.80
N SER A 79 10.79 -0.56 -9.80
CA SER A 79 10.06 -0.85 -8.57
C SER A 79 10.32 -2.27 -8.10
N ILE A 80 10.94 -2.40 -6.93
CA ILE A 80 11.10 -3.69 -6.26
C ILE A 80 9.73 -4.19 -5.82
N THR A 81 8.87 -3.29 -5.34
CA THR A 81 7.50 -3.62 -4.95
C THR A 81 6.72 -4.21 -6.11
N GLY A 82 6.90 -3.70 -7.32
CA GLY A 82 6.22 -4.21 -8.51
C GLY A 82 6.47 -5.68 -8.77
N LYS A 83 7.62 -6.19 -8.36
CA LYS A 83 7.98 -7.61 -8.53
C LYS A 83 7.19 -8.52 -7.60
N TYR A 84 6.62 -7.99 -6.53
CA TYR A 84 5.78 -8.74 -5.60
C TYR A 84 4.30 -8.75 -6.01
N LEU A 85 3.90 -7.86 -6.85
CA LEU A 85 2.51 -7.70 -7.28
C LEU A 85 2.15 -8.56 -8.54
#